data_ece2072f8e9e117c388a47f5db9fdc57
#
_entry.id   ece2072f8e9e117c388a47f5db9fdc57
#
_cell.length_a   1.000
_cell.length_b   1.000
_cell.length_c   1.000
_cell.angle_alpha   90.00
_cell.angle_beta   90.00
_cell.angle_gamma   90.00
#
_symmetry.space_group_name_H-M   'P 1'
#
loop_
_entity.id
_entity.type
_entity.pdbx_description
1 polymer ?
#
loop_
_entity_poly.entity_id
_entity_poly.type
_entity_poly.pdbx_seq_one_letter_code
_entity_poly.pdbx_strand_id
1 'polypeptide(L)'
;MIRLLENPDLVASTWLNLASATWFYAYPQPPKPSMLHVIDGTWKPNKGDMKNRLEPGFGATIMIINGGIECGHGSEKPQALHRQAYYRKFAEYFKVSYLAPNNTTVSFEYWLDKVLSKTNVGKKERSF
;
A
#
# COMPACT_ATOMS: atom_id res chain seq x y z
N MET A 1 13.81 3.40 -30.86
CA MET A 1 13.76 3.19 -29.39
C MET A 1 12.99 4.36 -28.80
N ILE A 2 11.95 4.09 -27.99
CA ILE A 2 11.16 5.15 -27.35
C ILE A 2 11.97 5.66 -26.16
N ARG A 3 12.31 6.94 -26.16
CA ARG A 3 13.06 7.58 -25.07
C ARG A 3 12.09 8.36 -24.17
N LEU A 4 11.54 7.66 -23.17
CA LEU A 4 10.55 8.26 -22.24
C LEU A 4 11.15 9.35 -21.37
N LEU A 5 12.45 9.32 -21.10
CA LEU A 5 13.12 10.38 -20.35
C LEU A 5 13.18 11.70 -21.13
N GLU A 6 13.23 11.63 -22.47
CA GLU A 6 13.26 12.81 -23.34
C GLU A 6 11.85 13.32 -23.65
N ASN A 7 10.86 12.41 -23.67
CA ASN A 7 9.47 12.71 -24.02
C ASN A 7 8.50 12.03 -23.04
N PRO A 8 8.41 12.49 -21.78
CA PRO A 8 7.57 11.86 -20.76
C PRO A 8 6.06 11.93 -21.08
N ASP A 9 5.63 12.93 -21.86
CA ASP A 9 4.23 13.09 -22.26
C ASP A 9 3.70 11.93 -23.11
N LEU A 10 4.58 11.13 -23.70
CA LEU A 10 4.18 9.90 -24.40
C LEU A 10 3.46 8.90 -23.48
N VAL A 11 3.78 8.90 -22.19
CA VAL A 11 3.08 8.05 -21.22
C VAL A 11 1.63 8.48 -21.08
N ALA A 12 1.34 9.78 -21.04
CA ALA A 12 -0.02 10.29 -20.86
C ALA A 12 -0.86 10.19 -22.14
N SER A 13 -0.25 10.35 -23.30
CA SER A 13 -0.96 10.55 -24.58
C SER A 13 -1.01 9.31 -25.49
N THR A 14 -0.40 8.19 -25.12
CA THR A 14 -0.32 6.98 -25.95
C THR A 14 -0.74 5.72 -25.19
N TRP A 15 -0.68 4.57 -25.88
CA TRP A 15 -0.89 3.24 -25.27
C TRP A 15 0.07 2.96 -24.09
N LEU A 16 1.17 3.69 -23.99
CA LEU A 16 2.12 3.60 -22.88
C LEU A 16 1.49 3.94 -21.53
N ASN A 17 0.39 4.68 -21.52
CA ASN A 17 -0.42 4.93 -20.32
C ASN A 17 -0.82 3.60 -19.66
N LEU A 18 -1.52 2.75 -20.39
CA LEU A 18 -1.95 1.44 -19.88
C LEU A 18 -0.77 0.50 -19.65
N ALA A 19 0.20 0.49 -20.56
CA ALA A 19 1.37 -0.39 -20.46
C ALA A 19 2.20 -0.09 -19.20
N SER A 20 2.45 1.18 -18.90
CA SER A 20 3.21 1.59 -17.71
C SER A 20 2.45 1.27 -16.42
N ALA A 21 1.13 1.48 -16.40
CA ALA A 21 0.30 1.14 -15.25
C ALA A 21 0.28 -0.39 -15.01
N THR A 22 0.13 -1.18 -16.07
CA THR A 22 0.18 -2.64 -15.99
C THR A 22 1.55 -3.15 -15.53
N TRP A 23 2.60 -2.57 -16.07
CA TRP A 23 3.96 -2.90 -15.65
C TRP A 23 4.18 -2.58 -14.18
N PHE A 24 3.78 -1.40 -13.73
CA PHE A 24 3.88 -0.98 -12.33
C PHE A 24 3.11 -1.93 -11.38
N TYR A 25 1.94 -2.40 -11.82
CA TYR A 25 1.12 -3.32 -11.07
C TYR A 25 1.73 -4.74 -10.98
N ALA A 26 2.22 -5.25 -12.10
CA ALA A 26 2.65 -6.65 -12.21
C ALA A 26 4.12 -6.86 -11.82
N TYR A 27 4.98 -5.86 -12.02
CA TYR A 27 6.42 -6.03 -11.85
C TYR A 27 6.91 -5.55 -10.48
N PRO A 28 7.75 -6.32 -9.79
CA PRO A 28 8.38 -5.86 -8.55
C PRO A 28 9.38 -4.74 -8.85
N GLN A 29 9.43 -3.76 -7.96
CA GLN A 29 10.37 -2.64 -8.03
C GLN A 29 11.24 -2.65 -6.77
N PRO A 30 12.30 -3.44 -6.73
CA PRO A 30 13.11 -3.60 -5.52
C PRO A 30 13.49 -2.25 -4.88
N PRO A 31 13.39 -2.13 -3.54
CA PRO A 31 13.05 -3.18 -2.57
C PRO A 31 11.55 -3.49 -2.44
N LYS A 32 10.68 -2.85 -3.21
CA LYS A 32 9.22 -3.03 -3.15
C LYS A 32 8.80 -4.32 -3.88
N PRO A 33 7.87 -5.11 -3.30
CA PRO A 33 7.29 -6.26 -3.99
C PRO A 33 6.37 -5.83 -5.15
N SER A 34 5.95 -6.78 -5.97
CA SER A 34 4.91 -6.56 -6.96
C SER A 34 3.54 -6.38 -6.29
N MET A 35 2.75 -5.43 -6.78
CA MET A 35 1.36 -5.24 -6.34
C MET A 35 0.54 -6.50 -6.53
N LEU A 36 0.68 -7.14 -7.70
CA LEU A 36 0.01 -8.39 -8.03
C LEU A 36 0.30 -9.47 -6.98
N HIS A 37 1.57 -9.69 -6.64
CA HIS A 37 1.96 -10.72 -5.68
C HIS A 37 1.52 -10.43 -4.24
N VAL A 38 1.33 -9.17 -3.88
CA VAL A 38 0.73 -8.80 -2.60
C VAL A 38 -0.76 -9.15 -2.58
N ILE A 39 -1.47 -8.87 -3.68
CA ILE A 39 -2.93 -9.07 -3.77
C ILE A 39 -3.28 -10.55 -3.90
N ASP A 40 -2.54 -11.34 -4.68
CA ASP A 40 -2.77 -12.76 -4.86
C ASP A 40 -2.22 -13.63 -3.70
N GLY A 41 -1.50 -13.00 -2.75
CA GLY A 41 -0.96 -13.66 -1.56
C GLY A 41 0.31 -14.49 -1.80
N THR A 42 0.91 -14.42 -2.99
CA THR A 42 2.15 -15.15 -3.31
C THR A 42 3.38 -14.47 -2.74
N TRP A 43 3.35 -13.16 -2.52
CA TRP A 43 4.44 -12.45 -1.86
C TRP A 43 4.55 -12.82 -0.39
N LYS A 44 5.78 -13.16 0.02
CA LYS A 44 6.11 -13.40 1.43
C LYS A 44 7.19 -12.41 1.86
N PRO A 45 7.00 -11.72 3.00
CA PRO A 45 7.99 -10.79 3.53
C PRO A 45 9.31 -11.50 3.83
N ASN A 46 10.40 -10.92 3.40
CA ASN A 46 11.74 -11.33 3.78
C ASN A 46 12.13 -10.73 5.14
N LYS A 47 13.33 -11.08 5.65
CA LYS A 47 13.83 -10.58 6.96
C LYS A 47 13.91 -9.04 6.99
N GLY A 48 14.25 -8.40 5.88
CA GLY A 48 14.31 -6.94 5.76
C GLY A 48 12.91 -6.33 5.81
N ASP A 49 11.97 -6.93 5.10
CA ASP A 49 10.57 -6.50 5.10
C ASP A 49 9.98 -6.59 6.52
N MET A 50 10.19 -7.72 7.19
CA MET A 50 9.73 -7.94 8.57
C MET A 50 10.38 -6.95 9.56
N LYS A 51 11.66 -6.62 9.39
CA LYS A 51 12.33 -5.60 10.20
C LYS A 51 11.68 -4.22 10.00
N ASN A 52 11.27 -3.91 8.80
CA ASN A 52 10.56 -2.69 8.45
C ASN A 52 9.05 -2.79 8.66
N ARG A 53 8.57 -3.93 9.21
CA ARG A 53 7.15 -4.20 9.49
C ARG A 53 6.27 -4.14 8.26
N LEU A 54 6.83 -4.49 7.14
CA LEU A 54 6.08 -4.67 5.93
C LEU A 54 5.46 -6.06 5.94
N GLU A 55 4.14 -6.10 5.99
CA GLU A 55 3.34 -7.31 6.07
C GLU A 55 2.35 -7.35 4.89
N PRO A 56 1.92 -8.54 4.44
CA PRO A 56 0.90 -8.65 3.40
C PRO A 56 -0.40 -7.94 3.79
N GLY A 57 -1.02 -7.28 2.85
CA GLY A 57 -2.30 -6.62 3.06
C GLY A 57 -2.38 -5.25 2.40
N PHE A 58 -3.47 -4.53 2.67
CA PHE A 58 -3.74 -3.24 2.03
C PHE A 58 -2.64 -2.18 2.30
N GLY A 59 -2.03 -2.21 3.50
CA GLY A 59 -0.92 -1.32 3.83
C GLY A 59 0.30 -1.50 2.91
N ALA A 60 0.59 -2.74 2.50
CA ALA A 60 1.67 -3.01 1.54
C ALA A 60 1.37 -2.40 0.17
N THR A 61 0.11 -2.37 -0.27
CA THR A 61 -0.27 -1.74 -1.53
C THR A 61 -0.07 -0.23 -1.51
N ILE A 62 -0.37 0.43 -0.39
CA ILE A 62 -0.09 1.86 -0.19
C ILE A 62 1.43 2.11 -0.24
N MET A 63 2.20 1.28 0.46
CA MET A 63 3.66 1.38 0.47
C MET A 63 4.25 1.22 -0.94
N ILE A 64 3.75 0.30 -1.74
CA ILE A 64 4.20 0.11 -3.13
C ILE A 64 3.94 1.36 -3.95
N ILE A 65 2.74 1.92 -3.86
CA ILE A 65 2.35 3.09 -4.65
C ILE A 65 3.18 4.31 -4.26
N ASN A 66 3.14 4.72 -3.00
CA ASN A 66 3.71 5.99 -2.57
C ASN A 66 4.21 5.99 -1.11
N GLY A 67 4.76 4.87 -0.67
CA GLY A 67 5.16 4.66 0.73
C GLY A 67 6.13 5.68 1.28
N GLY A 68 7.01 6.24 0.44
CA GLY A 68 7.95 7.28 0.85
C GLY A 68 7.28 8.58 1.33
N ILE A 69 6.05 8.83 0.93
CA ILE A 69 5.27 10.00 1.34
C ILE A 69 4.13 9.63 2.29
N GLU A 70 3.49 8.49 2.06
CA GLU A 70 2.26 8.10 2.75
C GLU A 70 2.48 7.24 3.99
N CYS A 71 3.68 6.63 4.16
CA CYS A 71 3.96 5.69 5.24
C CYS A 71 5.07 6.19 6.19
N GLY A 72 4.91 5.93 7.48
CA GLY A 72 6.00 6.11 8.46
C GLY A 72 6.27 7.53 8.93
N HIS A 73 5.44 8.50 8.61
CA HIS A 73 5.65 9.91 8.94
C HIS A 73 4.86 10.43 10.15
N GLY A 74 4.35 9.56 10.98
CA GLY A 74 3.67 9.90 12.25
C GLY A 74 2.24 10.39 12.10
N SER A 75 1.90 11.18 11.09
CA SER A 75 0.53 11.60 10.76
C SER A 75 0.08 11.00 9.44
N GLU A 76 -1.17 10.57 9.39
CA GLU A 76 -1.74 10.06 8.14
C GLU A 76 -1.89 11.17 7.11
N LYS A 77 -1.50 10.87 5.90
CA LYS A 77 -1.67 11.78 4.78
C LYS A 77 -3.09 11.67 4.21
N PRO A 78 -3.68 12.78 3.75
CA PRO A 78 -5.04 12.75 3.17
C PRO A 78 -5.22 11.70 2.07
N GLN A 79 -4.17 11.47 1.26
CA GLN A 79 -4.19 10.47 0.20
C GLN A 79 -4.33 9.04 0.76
N ALA A 80 -3.61 8.72 1.84
CA ALA A 80 -3.71 7.42 2.50
C ALA A 80 -5.11 7.22 3.11
N LEU A 81 -5.66 8.24 3.76
CA LEU A 81 -7.02 8.21 4.29
C LEU A 81 -8.08 7.98 3.20
N HIS A 82 -7.95 8.65 2.06
CA HIS A 82 -8.85 8.44 0.92
C HIS A 82 -8.76 7.00 0.37
N ARG A 83 -7.55 6.45 0.23
CA ARG A 83 -7.38 5.05 -0.22
C ARG A 83 -8.06 4.07 0.73
N GLN A 84 -7.93 4.28 2.05
CA GLN A 84 -8.58 3.46 3.06
C GLN A 84 -10.11 3.56 2.99
N ALA A 85 -10.64 4.77 2.85
CA ALA A 85 -12.06 4.99 2.75
C ALA A 85 -12.64 4.27 1.52
N TYR A 86 -11.97 4.35 0.36
CA TYR A 86 -12.36 3.59 -0.83
C TYR A 86 -12.24 2.08 -0.63
N TYR A 87 -11.17 1.61 -0.02
CA TYR A 87 -11.01 0.19 0.27
C TYR A 87 -12.17 -0.36 1.11
N ARG A 88 -12.52 0.31 2.21
CA ARG A 88 -13.67 -0.08 3.04
C ARG A 88 -14.97 -0.09 2.25
N LYS A 89 -15.24 0.96 1.50
CA LYS A 89 -16.45 1.09 0.69
C LYS A 89 -16.57 -0.03 -0.36
N PHE A 90 -15.47 -0.37 -1.04
CA PHE A 90 -15.47 -1.48 -2.00
C PHE A 90 -15.61 -2.84 -1.31
N ALA A 91 -14.96 -3.05 -0.18
CA ALA A 91 -15.09 -4.28 0.57
C ALA A 91 -16.53 -4.49 1.05
N GLU A 92 -17.20 -3.46 1.55
CA GLU A 92 -18.63 -3.49 1.87
C GLU A 92 -19.49 -3.82 0.65
N TYR A 93 -19.24 -3.12 -0.46
CA TYR A 93 -19.98 -3.34 -1.71
C TYR A 93 -19.87 -4.78 -2.22
N PHE A 94 -18.66 -5.34 -2.21
CA PHE A 94 -18.39 -6.70 -2.63
C PHE A 94 -18.66 -7.76 -1.55
N LYS A 95 -19.08 -7.33 -0.34
CA LYS A 95 -19.33 -8.22 0.80
C LYS A 95 -18.13 -9.10 1.17
N VAL A 96 -16.92 -8.56 1.01
CA VAL A 96 -15.68 -9.23 1.43
C VAL A 96 -15.25 -8.70 2.79
N SER A 97 -14.73 -9.62 3.64
CA SER A 97 -14.23 -9.22 4.95
C SER A 97 -12.97 -8.39 4.82
N TYR A 98 -12.86 -7.31 5.59
CA TYR A 98 -11.60 -6.56 5.74
C TYR A 98 -10.54 -7.36 6.48
N LEU A 99 -10.98 -8.36 7.25
CA LEU A 99 -10.14 -9.25 8.01
C LEU A 99 -10.06 -10.56 7.22
N ALA A 100 -8.90 -10.90 6.70
CA ALA A 100 -8.74 -12.22 6.12
C ALA A 100 -8.95 -13.29 7.19
N PRO A 101 -9.62 -14.39 6.84
CA PRO A 101 -9.98 -15.42 7.81
C PRO A 101 -8.79 -16.09 8.49
N ASN A 102 -7.58 -15.87 8.07
CA ASN A 102 -6.37 -16.59 8.49
C ASN A 102 -5.25 -15.73 9.07
N ASN A 103 -5.55 -14.62 9.74
CA ASN A 103 -4.52 -13.75 10.37
C ASN A 103 -3.41 -13.23 9.43
N THR A 104 -3.54 -13.37 8.13
CA THR A 104 -2.53 -12.97 7.15
C THR A 104 -2.79 -11.61 6.53
N THR A 105 -3.91 -11.00 6.84
CA THR A 105 -4.13 -9.59 6.57
C THR A 105 -3.95 -8.86 7.88
N VAL A 106 -2.78 -8.35 8.08
CA VAL A 106 -2.64 -7.27 9.03
C VAL A 106 -3.51 -6.16 8.50
N SER A 107 -4.62 -5.93 9.18
CA SER A 107 -5.47 -4.81 8.85
C SER A 107 -4.60 -3.57 8.88
N PHE A 108 -4.84 -2.64 7.98
CA PHE A 108 -4.22 -1.33 8.05
C PHE A 108 -4.33 -0.76 9.47
N GLU A 109 -5.42 -1.03 10.18
CA GLU A 109 -5.63 -0.65 11.58
C GLU A 109 -4.62 -1.30 12.54
N TYR A 110 -4.26 -2.55 12.34
CA TYR A 110 -3.22 -3.20 13.14
C TYR A 110 -1.83 -2.61 12.86
N TRP A 111 -1.53 -2.32 11.59
CA TRP A 111 -0.30 -1.63 11.22
C TRP A 111 -0.29 -0.22 11.78
N LEU A 112 -1.40 0.49 11.66
CA LEU A 112 -1.60 1.84 12.20
C LEU A 112 -1.45 1.84 13.72
N ASP A 113 -2.10 0.91 14.41
CA ASP A 113 -2.03 0.79 15.88
C ASP A 113 -0.61 0.48 16.34
N LYS A 114 0.12 -0.36 15.61
CA LYS A 114 1.55 -0.63 15.87
C LYS A 114 2.47 0.56 15.57
N VAL A 115 2.19 1.33 14.55
CA VAL A 115 2.96 2.54 14.23
C VAL A 115 2.65 3.63 15.24
N LEU A 116 1.38 3.86 15.56
CA LEU A 116 0.96 4.88 16.52
C LEU A 116 1.34 4.52 17.97
N SER A 117 1.36 3.25 18.35
CA SER A 117 1.78 2.83 19.69
C SER A 117 3.26 3.06 19.95
N LYS A 118 4.08 3.23 18.92
CA LYS A 118 5.51 3.56 19.06
C LYS A 118 5.83 5.05 18.97
N THR A 119 4.97 5.81 18.33
CA THR A 119 4.97 7.25 18.45
C THR A 119 4.04 7.59 19.62
N ASN A 120 4.54 8.05 20.75
CA ASN A 120 3.76 8.41 21.94
C ASN A 120 2.62 9.44 21.69
N VAL A 121 2.23 9.67 20.45
CA VAL A 121 1.23 10.64 20.00
C VAL A 121 -0.20 10.11 20.16
N GLY A 122 -0.41 8.79 20.16
CA GLY A 122 -1.76 8.20 20.21
C GLY A 122 -2.34 7.97 21.61
N LYS A 123 -1.60 8.22 22.69
CA LYS A 123 -2.09 7.97 24.06
C LYS A 123 -2.94 9.10 24.66
N LYS A 124 -3.00 10.26 24.01
CA LYS A 124 -3.67 11.44 24.59
C LYS A 124 -5.11 11.67 24.12
N GLU A 125 -5.60 10.91 23.13
CA GLU A 125 -6.94 11.15 22.57
C GLU A 125 -7.96 10.02 22.79
N ARG A 126 -7.63 8.99 23.61
CA ARG A 126 -8.60 7.92 23.93
C ARG A 126 -9.17 7.99 25.35
N SER A 127 -9.33 9.18 25.87
CA SER A 127 -10.09 9.38 27.10
C SER A 127 -11.34 10.21 26.81
N PHE A 128 -12.29 9.59 26.13
CA PHE A 128 -13.69 9.96 26.13
C PHE A 128 -14.54 8.71 26.04
#